data_d7e51e7444acc1dceffd1781577863d9
#
_entry.id   d7e51e7444acc1dceffd1781577863d9
#
_cell.length_a   1.000
_cell.length_b   1.000
_cell.length_c   1.000
_cell.angle_alpha   90.00
_cell.angle_beta   90.00
_cell.angle_gamma   90.00
#
_symmetry.space_group_name_H-M   'P 1'
#
loop_
_entity.id
_entity.type
_entity.pdbx_description
1 polymer ?
#
loop_
_entity_poly.entity_id
_entity_poly.type
_entity_poly.pdbx_seq_one_letter_code
_entity_poly.pdbx_strand_id
1 'polypeptide(L)'
;IGMVDCPVSGGEPKAIDGTLSVMCGGKKELFDKYYDMLMVMAGSVVYVGDLGSGNVAKLANQMVVAINIAAVAEALTFAKKAGTDPELVYQAIRGGLAGSTVMDAKAPMMLAGNYKPGFRIELHIKDLNNALNADHSSIVKYYEKISGTSIVK
;
A
#
# COMPACT_ATOMS: atom_id res chain seq x y z
N ILE A 1 -17.55 -22.75 12.08
CA ILE A 1 -16.58 -21.85 12.74
C ILE A 1 -16.65 -20.52 12.03
N GLY A 2 -16.81 -19.41 12.80
CA GLY A 2 -16.75 -18.06 12.26
C GLY A 2 -15.30 -17.72 11.91
N MET A 3 -15.08 -17.06 10.75
CA MET A 3 -13.75 -16.65 10.29
C MET A 3 -13.81 -15.24 9.72
N VAL A 4 -12.74 -14.48 9.94
CA VAL A 4 -12.46 -13.18 9.33
C VAL A 4 -11.01 -13.17 8.84
N ASP A 5 -10.74 -12.44 7.77
CA ASP A 5 -9.39 -12.13 7.30
C ASP A 5 -9.09 -10.65 7.58
N CYS A 6 -8.03 -10.39 8.35
CA CYS A 6 -7.72 -9.05 8.85
C CYS A 6 -6.26 -8.68 8.59
N PRO A 7 -5.80 -8.63 7.33
CA PRO A 7 -4.46 -8.16 7.03
C PRO A 7 -4.27 -6.70 7.42
N VAL A 8 -3.01 -6.32 7.64
CA VAL A 8 -2.64 -5.01 8.17
C VAL A 8 -1.68 -4.26 7.26
N SER A 9 -1.67 -2.93 7.39
CA SER A 9 -0.69 -2.03 6.79
C SER A 9 -0.12 -1.10 7.86
N GLY A 10 1.17 -0.76 7.75
CA GLY A 10 1.86 0.15 8.67
C GLY A 10 3.26 -0.33 9.07
N GLY A 11 3.56 -1.63 8.90
CA GLY A 11 4.85 -2.23 9.26
C GLY A 11 5.12 -2.24 10.76
N GLU A 12 6.36 -2.54 11.13
CA GLU A 12 6.80 -2.64 12.52
C GLU A 12 6.55 -1.34 13.33
N PRO A 13 6.84 -0.12 12.82
CA PRO A 13 6.63 1.10 13.59
C PRO A 13 5.17 1.25 14.03
N LYS A 14 4.21 1.07 13.13
CA LYS A 14 2.79 1.19 13.47
C LYS A 14 2.27 0.02 14.32
N ALA A 15 2.92 -1.14 14.27
CA ALA A 15 2.61 -2.24 15.18
C ALA A 15 3.05 -1.92 16.62
N ILE A 16 4.23 -1.30 16.79
CA ILE A 16 4.74 -0.85 18.08
C ILE A 16 3.82 0.22 18.69
N ASP A 17 3.40 1.18 17.86
CA ASP A 17 2.57 2.32 18.30
C ASP A 17 1.08 1.96 18.46
N GLY A 18 0.65 0.77 18.06
CA GLY A 18 -0.76 0.39 18.07
C GLY A 18 -1.60 1.18 17.06
N THR A 19 -1.00 1.63 15.95
CA THR A 19 -1.65 2.49 14.95
C THR A 19 -1.77 1.84 13.57
N LEU A 20 -1.82 0.52 13.51
CA LEU A 20 -1.99 -0.24 12.26
C LEU A 20 -3.30 0.14 11.54
N SER A 21 -3.30 0.04 10.22
CA SER A 21 -4.53 0.02 9.42
C SER A 21 -4.92 -1.43 9.16
N VAL A 22 -6.11 -1.83 9.63
CA VAL A 22 -6.65 -3.19 9.48
C VAL A 22 -7.75 -3.20 8.42
N MET A 23 -7.66 -4.13 7.48
CA MET A 23 -8.64 -4.34 6.41
C MET A 23 -9.36 -5.65 6.70
N CYS A 24 -10.62 -5.59 7.15
CA CYS A 24 -11.33 -6.77 7.65
C CYS A 24 -12.37 -7.27 6.65
N GLY A 25 -12.19 -8.53 6.19
CA GLY A 25 -13.17 -9.29 5.42
C GLY A 25 -13.82 -10.39 6.25
N GLY A 26 -15.09 -10.69 5.97
CA GLY A 26 -15.84 -11.74 6.65
C GLY A 26 -17.30 -11.36 6.89
N LYS A 27 -18.00 -12.14 7.67
CA LYS A 27 -19.38 -11.81 8.04
C LYS A 27 -19.41 -10.53 8.88
N LYS A 28 -20.33 -9.61 8.54
CA LYS A 28 -20.47 -8.31 9.22
C LYS A 28 -20.69 -8.47 10.73
N GLU A 29 -21.45 -9.47 11.15
CA GLU A 29 -21.73 -9.72 12.57
C GLU A 29 -20.47 -10.11 13.35
N LEU A 30 -19.53 -10.83 12.70
CA LEU A 30 -18.24 -11.16 13.32
C LEU A 30 -17.33 -9.94 13.38
N PHE A 31 -17.31 -9.13 12.33
CA PHE A 31 -16.61 -7.86 12.35
C PHE A 31 -17.07 -6.98 13.51
N ASP A 32 -18.38 -6.75 13.63
CA ASP A 32 -18.95 -5.91 14.69
C ASP A 32 -18.66 -6.45 16.08
N LYS A 33 -18.75 -7.78 16.25
CA LYS A 33 -18.46 -8.45 17.52
C LYS A 33 -17.01 -8.26 17.98
N TYR A 34 -16.05 -8.25 17.07
CA TYR A 34 -14.62 -8.20 17.39
C TYR A 34 -13.95 -6.87 17.08
N TYR A 35 -14.72 -5.85 16.68
CA TYR A 35 -14.22 -4.53 16.31
C TYR A 35 -13.32 -3.91 17.40
N ASP A 36 -13.80 -3.86 18.62
CA ASP A 36 -13.06 -3.26 19.75
C ASP A 36 -11.75 -4.01 20.03
N MET A 37 -11.75 -5.33 19.89
CA MET A 37 -10.53 -6.13 20.03
C MET A 37 -9.51 -5.80 18.94
N LEU A 38 -9.94 -5.60 17.69
CA LEU A 38 -9.06 -5.20 16.61
C LEU A 38 -8.51 -3.78 16.81
N MET A 39 -9.31 -2.87 17.36
CA MET A 39 -8.91 -1.49 17.67
C MET A 39 -7.81 -1.39 18.73
N VAL A 40 -7.57 -2.43 19.55
CA VAL A 40 -6.47 -2.44 20.54
C VAL A 40 -5.09 -2.29 19.84
N MET A 41 -4.93 -2.83 18.62
CA MET A 41 -3.68 -2.80 17.87
C MET A 41 -3.68 -1.84 16.68
N ALA A 42 -4.78 -1.12 16.46
CA ALA A 42 -5.02 -0.39 15.23
C ALA A 42 -5.44 1.06 15.47
N GLY A 43 -4.95 1.96 14.61
CA GLY A 43 -5.49 3.31 14.49
C GLY A 43 -6.73 3.38 13.58
N SER A 44 -6.94 2.35 12.76
CA SER A 44 -8.08 2.26 11.83
C SER A 44 -8.42 0.80 11.55
N VAL A 45 -9.69 0.44 11.66
CA VAL A 45 -10.22 -0.88 11.29
C VAL A 45 -11.40 -0.68 10.34
N VAL A 46 -11.27 -1.18 9.11
CA VAL A 46 -12.26 -0.98 8.06
C VAL A 46 -12.81 -2.33 7.61
N TYR A 47 -14.16 -2.45 7.62
CA TYR A 47 -14.85 -3.56 6.99
C TYR A 47 -14.84 -3.38 5.47
N VAL A 48 -14.32 -4.36 4.74
CA VAL A 48 -14.13 -4.28 3.28
C VAL A 48 -14.94 -5.29 2.49
N GLY A 49 -15.77 -6.11 3.14
CA GLY A 49 -16.66 -7.07 2.47
C GLY A 49 -16.58 -8.49 3.04
N ASP A 50 -17.00 -9.46 2.26
CA ASP A 50 -17.01 -10.86 2.63
C ASP A 50 -15.61 -11.45 2.87
N LEU A 51 -15.56 -12.69 3.34
CA LEU A 51 -14.32 -13.42 3.61
C LEU A 51 -13.40 -13.43 2.37
N GLY A 52 -12.15 -13.00 2.57
CA GLY A 52 -11.14 -12.82 1.51
C GLY A 52 -11.00 -11.36 1.05
N SER A 53 -12.02 -10.51 1.26
CA SER A 53 -11.97 -9.09 0.83
C SER A 53 -10.86 -8.31 1.53
N GLY A 54 -10.53 -8.65 2.78
CA GLY A 54 -9.39 -8.07 3.49
C GLY A 54 -8.07 -8.34 2.76
N ASN A 55 -7.86 -9.57 2.33
CA ASN A 55 -6.67 -9.93 1.55
C ASN A 55 -6.63 -9.21 0.20
N VAL A 56 -7.76 -9.08 -0.50
CA VAL A 56 -7.84 -8.29 -1.74
C VAL A 56 -7.46 -6.83 -1.50
N ALA A 57 -8.00 -6.22 -0.45
CA ALA A 57 -7.64 -4.84 -0.07
C ALA A 57 -6.14 -4.72 0.26
N LYS A 58 -5.57 -5.73 0.94
CA LYS A 58 -4.13 -5.77 1.21
C LYS A 58 -3.29 -5.86 -0.07
N LEU A 59 -3.67 -6.67 -1.04
CA LEU A 59 -2.96 -6.75 -2.33
C LEU A 59 -3.03 -5.42 -3.08
N ALA A 60 -4.19 -4.77 -3.11
CA ALA A 60 -4.34 -3.43 -3.67
C ALA A 60 -3.44 -2.40 -2.97
N ASN A 61 -3.38 -2.42 -1.63
CA ASN A 61 -2.45 -1.59 -0.86
C ASN A 61 -0.99 -1.85 -1.28
N GLN A 62 -0.57 -3.10 -1.45
CA GLN A 62 0.80 -3.44 -1.83
C GLN A 62 1.16 -2.95 -3.24
N MET A 63 0.22 -2.99 -4.18
CA MET A 63 0.40 -2.41 -5.51
C MET A 63 0.65 -0.90 -5.43
N VAL A 64 -0.17 -0.17 -4.68
CA VAL A 64 -0.02 1.28 -4.48
C VAL A 64 1.32 1.59 -3.82
N VAL A 65 1.71 0.85 -2.79
CA VAL A 65 3.00 1.03 -2.10
C VAL A 65 4.17 0.83 -3.06
N ALA A 66 4.17 -0.25 -3.86
CA ALA A 66 5.24 -0.55 -4.82
C ALA A 66 5.40 0.56 -5.87
N ILE A 67 4.28 0.98 -6.47
CA ILE A 67 4.28 2.02 -7.52
C ILE A 67 4.74 3.36 -6.93
N ASN A 68 4.30 3.72 -5.72
CA ASN A 68 4.76 4.94 -5.06
C ASN A 68 6.28 4.91 -4.79
N ILE A 69 6.83 3.78 -4.31
CA ILE A 69 8.29 3.65 -4.10
C ILE A 69 9.04 3.86 -5.42
N ALA A 70 8.58 3.22 -6.50
CA ALA A 70 9.18 3.37 -7.81
C ALA A 70 9.09 4.82 -8.32
N ALA A 71 7.91 5.44 -8.24
CA ALA A 71 7.69 6.81 -8.67
C ALA A 71 8.58 7.81 -7.91
N VAL A 72 8.74 7.65 -6.59
CA VAL A 72 9.62 8.50 -5.77
C VAL A 72 11.08 8.31 -6.20
N ALA A 73 11.54 7.08 -6.40
CA ALA A 73 12.92 6.81 -6.84
C ALA A 73 13.22 7.42 -8.21
N GLU A 74 12.28 7.29 -9.16
CA GLU A 74 12.37 7.90 -10.50
C GLU A 74 12.44 9.43 -10.41
N ALA A 75 11.54 10.05 -9.64
CA ALA A 75 11.48 11.50 -9.48
C ALA A 75 12.77 12.08 -8.88
N LEU A 76 13.31 11.47 -7.82
CA LEU A 76 14.56 11.91 -7.20
C LEU A 76 15.75 11.70 -8.12
N THR A 77 15.78 10.60 -8.87
CA THR A 77 16.81 10.32 -9.88
C THR A 77 16.76 11.33 -11.03
N PHE A 78 15.55 11.65 -11.51
CA PHE A 78 15.34 12.67 -12.53
C PHE A 78 15.84 14.04 -12.06
N ALA A 79 15.46 14.47 -10.84
CA ALA A 79 15.90 15.73 -10.26
C ALA A 79 17.44 15.83 -10.25
N LYS A 80 18.11 14.78 -9.76
CA LYS A 80 19.58 14.71 -9.73
C LYS A 80 20.20 14.81 -11.12
N LYS A 81 19.67 14.07 -12.11
CA LYS A 81 20.16 14.11 -13.50
C LYS A 81 19.91 15.45 -14.17
N ALA A 82 18.84 16.15 -13.81
CA ALA A 82 18.53 17.51 -14.29
C ALA A 82 19.36 18.61 -13.62
N GLY A 83 20.25 18.27 -12.69
CA GLY A 83 21.11 19.22 -11.99
C GLY A 83 20.42 19.98 -10.86
N THR A 84 19.26 19.50 -10.39
CA THR A 84 18.51 20.07 -9.27
C THR A 84 18.75 19.23 -8.02
N ASP A 85 18.79 19.87 -6.85
CA ASP A 85 18.93 19.17 -5.56
C ASP A 85 17.68 18.30 -5.29
N PRO A 86 17.82 16.96 -5.22
CA PRO A 86 16.69 16.07 -4.98
C PRO A 86 16.00 16.30 -3.64
N GLU A 87 16.71 16.78 -2.60
CA GLU A 87 16.13 17.09 -1.30
C GLU A 87 15.16 18.27 -1.44
N LEU A 88 15.55 19.34 -2.13
CA LEU A 88 14.69 20.49 -2.37
C LEU A 88 13.48 20.13 -3.23
N VAL A 89 13.64 19.26 -4.20
CA VAL A 89 12.52 18.75 -5.01
C VAL A 89 11.56 17.96 -4.15
N TYR A 90 12.05 17.05 -3.30
CA TYR A 90 11.21 16.32 -2.35
C TYR A 90 10.40 17.28 -1.47
N GLN A 91 11.03 18.28 -0.86
CA GLN A 91 10.35 19.26 -0.01
C GLN A 91 9.28 20.04 -0.79
N ALA A 92 9.55 20.40 -2.04
CA ALA A 92 8.62 21.15 -2.87
C ALA A 92 7.34 20.36 -3.25
N ILE A 93 7.49 19.06 -3.54
CA ILE A 93 6.36 18.27 -4.07
C ILE A 93 5.58 17.50 -3.01
N ARG A 94 6.15 17.28 -1.81
CA ARG A 94 5.51 16.44 -0.77
C ARG A 94 4.18 16.99 -0.26
N GLY A 95 3.99 18.31 -0.29
CA GLY A 95 2.76 18.97 0.15
C GLY A 95 1.67 19.06 -0.93
N GLY A 96 1.98 18.67 -2.16
CA GLY A 96 1.05 18.68 -3.29
C GLY A 96 0.42 17.31 -3.58
N LEU A 97 -0.17 17.18 -4.78
CA LEU A 97 -0.83 15.93 -5.23
C LEU A 97 0.13 14.73 -5.32
N ALA A 98 1.44 14.97 -5.49
CA ALA A 98 2.45 13.93 -5.52
C ALA A 98 2.76 13.34 -4.13
N GLY A 99 2.40 14.05 -3.05
CA GLY A 99 2.66 13.63 -1.68
C GLY A 99 1.95 12.34 -1.30
N SER A 100 2.63 11.52 -0.51
CA SER A 100 2.07 10.27 0.03
C SER A 100 2.81 9.84 1.28
N THR A 101 2.15 9.07 2.14
CA THR A 101 2.80 8.43 3.30
C THR A 101 4.02 7.60 2.89
N VAL A 102 3.98 6.98 1.71
CA VAL A 102 5.11 6.22 1.16
C VAL A 102 6.27 7.16 0.81
N MET A 103 5.99 8.29 0.16
CA MET A 103 7.00 9.30 -0.15
C MET A 103 7.67 9.79 1.14
N ASP A 104 6.90 10.20 2.14
CA ASP A 104 7.43 10.70 3.42
C ASP A 104 8.27 9.66 4.16
N ALA A 105 7.90 8.39 4.08
CA ALA A 105 8.66 7.31 4.70
C ALA A 105 9.93 6.91 3.93
N LYS A 106 9.94 7.04 2.59
CA LYS A 106 10.98 6.45 1.74
C LYS A 106 11.93 7.46 1.12
N ALA A 107 11.47 8.66 0.78
CA ALA A 107 12.35 9.67 0.18
C ALA A 107 13.55 10.02 1.08
N PRO A 108 13.41 10.25 2.41
CA PRO A 108 14.56 10.50 3.27
C PRO A 108 15.57 9.34 3.30
N MET A 109 15.07 8.09 3.25
CA MET A 109 15.96 6.92 3.20
C MET A 109 16.75 6.87 1.89
N MET A 110 16.09 7.13 0.75
CA MET A 110 16.72 7.15 -0.58
C MET A 110 17.78 8.25 -0.68
N LEU A 111 17.45 9.46 -0.19
CA LEU A 111 18.34 10.61 -0.18
C LEU A 111 19.58 10.37 0.68
N ALA A 112 19.43 9.72 1.82
CA ALA A 112 20.52 9.35 2.72
C ALA A 112 21.30 8.09 2.28
N GLY A 113 20.90 7.42 1.19
CA GLY A 113 21.51 6.15 0.78
C GLY A 113 21.29 5.03 1.81
N ASN A 114 20.25 5.13 2.63
CA ASN A 114 19.92 4.13 3.65
C ASN A 114 18.96 3.07 3.08
N TYR A 115 19.51 1.95 2.66
CA TYR A 115 18.75 0.82 2.09
C TYR A 115 18.58 -0.34 3.09
N LYS A 116 18.69 -0.08 4.40
CA LYS A 116 18.40 -1.10 5.43
C LYS A 116 16.93 -1.56 5.28
N PRO A 117 16.66 -2.87 5.32
CA PRO A 117 15.30 -3.39 5.18
C PRO A 117 14.46 -3.02 6.40
N GLY A 118 13.34 -2.31 6.16
CA GLY A 118 12.26 -2.16 7.12
C GLY A 118 11.15 -3.18 6.86
N PHE A 119 10.95 -3.52 5.58
CA PHE A 119 10.10 -4.62 5.11
C PHE A 119 10.89 -5.40 4.07
N ARG A 120 11.02 -6.72 4.25
CA ARG A 120 11.82 -7.55 3.36
C ARG A 120 11.24 -7.60 1.96
N ILE A 121 12.08 -7.40 0.96
CA ILE A 121 11.66 -7.31 -0.44
C ILE A 121 11.00 -8.60 -0.94
N GLU A 122 11.43 -9.77 -0.44
CA GLU A 122 10.85 -11.07 -0.80
C GLU A 122 9.37 -11.16 -0.43
N LEU A 123 8.98 -10.54 0.69
CA LEU A 123 7.58 -10.48 1.11
C LEU A 123 6.77 -9.57 0.19
N HIS A 124 7.36 -8.47 -0.27
CA HIS A 124 6.70 -7.58 -1.22
C HIS A 124 6.54 -8.25 -2.60
N ILE A 125 7.58 -8.93 -3.09
CA ILE A 125 7.54 -9.71 -4.33
C ILE A 125 6.44 -10.78 -4.25
N LYS A 126 6.35 -11.51 -3.13
CA LYS A 126 5.28 -12.47 -2.90
C LYS A 126 3.89 -11.82 -3.00
N ASP A 127 3.70 -10.66 -2.38
CA ASP A 127 2.42 -9.95 -2.40
C ASP A 127 2.06 -9.48 -3.82
N LEU A 128 3.02 -8.97 -4.59
CA LEU A 128 2.81 -8.57 -5.98
C LEU A 128 2.52 -9.78 -6.88
N ASN A 129 3.21 -10.91 -6.67
CA ASN A 129 2.90 -12.16 -7.40
C ASN A 129 1.49 -12.66 -7.07
N ASN A 130 1.05 -12.55 -5.81
CA ASN A 130 -0.32 -12.88 -5.45
C ASN A 130 -1.32 -11.96 -6.14
N ALA A 131 -1.02 -10.65 -6.26
CA ALA A 131 -1.86 -9.72 -6.99
C ALA A 131 -1.92 -10.05 -8.50
N LEU A 132 -0.80 -10.43 -9.10
CA LEU A 132 -0.75 -10.87 -10.50
C LEU A 132 -1.53 -12.17 -10.76
N ASN A 133 -1.56 -13.07 -9.78
CA ASN A 133 -2.31 -14.34 -9.87
C ASN A 133 -3.80 -14.20 -9.51
N ALA A 134 -4.18 -13.09 -8.85
CA ALA A 134 -5.57 -12.75 -8.62
C ALA A 134 -6.14 -12.16 -9.91
N ASP A 135 -6.95 -12.96 -10.58
CA ASP A 135 -7.69 -12.69 -11.83
C ASP A 135 -7.34 -11.41 -12.63
N HIS A 136 -6.38 -11.51 -13.54
CA HIS A 136 -5.98 -10.47 -14.48
C HIS A 136 -7.16 -9.82 -15.24
N SER A 137 -8.25 -10.58 -15.44
CA SER A 137 -9.43 -10.10 -16.16
C SER A 137 -10.12 -8.94 -15.45
N SER A 138 -10.09 -8.90 -14.14
CA SER A 138 -10.72 -7.85 -13.33
C SER A 138 -9.97 -6.53 -13.39
N ILE A 139 -8.63 -6.55 -13.36
CA ILE A 139 -7.78 -5.35 -13.43
C ILE A 139 -7.87 -4.74 -14.83
N VAL A 140 -7.79 -5.55 -15.87
CA VAL A 140 -7.91 -5.11 -17.27
C VAL A 140 -9.28 -4.49 -17.52
N LYS A 141 -10.37 -5.15 -17.13
CA LYS A 141 -11.75 -4.63 -17.28
C LYS A 141 -11.96 -3.31 -16.52
N TYR A 142 -11.37 -3.17 -15.33
CA TYR A 142 -11.46 -1.93 -14.57
C TYR A 142 -10.73 -0.78 -15.28
N TYR A 143 -9.53 -1.05 -15.80
CA TYR A 143 -8.74 -0.08 -16.56
C TYR A 143 -9.43 0.31 -17.87
N GLU A 144 -9.99 -0.65 -18.60
CA GLU A 144 -10.79 -0.41 -19.81
C GLU A 144 -12.02 0.46 -19.52
N LYS A 145 -12.70 0.20 -18.40
CA LYS A 145 -13.85 1.01 -17.97
C LYS A 145 -13.50 2.47 -17.64
N ILE A 146 -12.32 2.70 -17.01
CA ILE A 146 -11.89 4.06 -16.64
C ILE A 146 -11.27 4.79 -17.83
N SER A 147 -10.43 4.12 -18.62
CA SER A 147 -9.71 4.73 -19.74
C SER A 147 -10.54 4.87 -21.01
N GLY A 148 -11.66 4.16 -21.09
CA GLY A 148 -12.47 4.07 -22.32
C GLY A 148 -11.74 3.36 -23.48
N THR A 149 -10.63 2.70 -23.20
CA THR A 149 -9.76 2.06 -24.19
C THR A 149 -9.67 0.57 -23.91
N SER A 150 -9.96 -0.28 -24.92
CA SER A 150 -9.71 -1.74 -24.79
C SER A 150 -8.22 -2.03 -24.85
N ILE A 151 -7.70 -2.70 -23.81
CA ILE A 151 -6.27 -3.09 -23.69
C ILE A 151 -6.05 -4.49 -24.24
N VAL A 152 -7.10 -5.29 -24.32
CA VAL A 152 -7.04 -6.64 -24.88
C VAL A 152 -7.55 -6.60 -26.33
N LYS A 153 -6.68 -6.89 -27.27
CA LYS A 153 -7.04 -7.26 -28.64
C LYS A 153 -7.10 -8.76 -28.78
#